data_a901b24fd3e220d24d87793b3a4e5928
#
_entry.id   a901b24fd3e220d24d87793b3a4e5928
#
_cell.length_a   1.000
_cell.length_b   1.000
_cell.length_c   1.000
_cell.angle_alpha   90.00
_cell.angle_beta   90.00
_cell.angle_gamma   90.00
#
_symmetry.space_group_name_H-M   'P 1'
#
loop_
_entity.id
_entity.type
_entity.pdbx_description
1 polymer ?
#
loop_
_entity_poly.entity_id
_entity_poly.type
_entity_poly.pdbx_seq_one_letter_code
_entity_poly.pdbx_strand_id
1 'polypeptide(L)'
;MKLDRTVIVAIIALVTIAAAASGYYGYEVWKEQQPNKIGEGDFVELYYIGYYENETVFASSFTGNVTPNASFDNGNLTSLKAYMGKQKPAASKYPTNWSTGSLGTVQGARVYDLPGLHDALAGLKEGDEVLIGPLSPEQAYGKPVAAAVEDQTLIRSNFTGIPYQHIVIDNLTEYNITVTWMPEEGATFTMPMYWGETPVENPYWIWKNASAVVSYNDTHAAVKTTPNVLHNLTIPPFWENATEVVTLNDTSVTLSFEPEVGDSFSYYGQDVIVENVTETTLNISVSYGNQTQYTEMNKTMPWMQFNLTTYLPRIFENIPQDYIKSDVLRAGYSFSNMAGKTVYFKVKILQVL
;
A
#
# COMPACT_ATOMS: atom_id res chain seq x y z
N MET A 1 -24.68 75.58 14.65
CA MET A 1 -25.19 74.33 15.23
C MET A 1 -23.99 73.49 15.71
N LYS A 2 -23.72 73.41 17.03
CA LYS A 2 -22.70 72.60 17.59
C LYS A 2 -23.25 71.18 17.70
N LEU A 3 -22.73 70.25 16.94
CA LEU A 3 -23.07 68.82 17.11
C LEU A 3 -22.68 68.38 18.52
N ASP A 4 -23.60 67.65 19.16
CA ASP A 4 -23.36 67.04 20.46
C ASP A 4 -22.21 66.05 20.37
N ARG A 5 -21.35 66.03 21.39
CA ARG A 5 -20.18 65.16 21.45
C ARG A 5 -20.51 63.69 21.29
N THR A 6 -21.68 63.28 21.77
CA THR A 6 -22.22 61.92 21.65
C THR A 6 -22.55 61.59 20.19
N VAL A 7 -23.08 62.54 19.42
CA VAL A 7 -23.40 62.36 18.00
C VAL A 7 -22.12 62.22 17.16
N ILE A 8 -21.08 62.99 17.50
CA ILE A 8 -19.79 62.90 16.81
C ILE A 8 -19.15 61.51 17.05
N VAL A 9 -19.17 61.02 18.30
CA VAL A 9 -18.63 59.68 18.64
C VAL A 9 -19.40 58.57 17.91
N ALA A 10 -20.74 58.68 17.87
CA ALA A 10 -21.57 57.70 17.15
C ALA A 10 -21.27 57.68 15.64
N ILE A 11 -21.09 58.84 15.01
CA ILE A 11 -20.71 58.91 13.58
C ILE A 11 -19.35 58.31 13.33
N ILE A 12 -18.34 58.62 14.18
CA ILE A 12 -17.00 58.04 14.05
C ILE A 12 -17.05 56.52 14.19
N ALA A 13 -17.77 56.00 15.18
CA ALA A 13 -17.94 54.57 15.37
C ALA A 13 -18.61 53.90 14.16
N LEU A 14 -19.63 54.49 13.60
CA LEU A 14 -20.36 53.99 12.43
C LEU A 14 -19.49 53.96 11.16
N VAL A 15 -18.71 55.04 10.95
CA VAL A 15 -17.75 55.11 9.83
C VAL A 15 -16.63 54.07 9.98
N THR A 16 -16.16 53.87 11.21
CA THR A 16 -15.12 52.85 11.48
C THR A 16 -15.61 51.43 11.24
N ILE A 17 -16.82 51.13 11.69
CA ILE A 17 -17.47 49.82 11.45
C ILE A 17 -17.72 49.61 9.95
N ALA A 18 -18.23 50.62 9.25
CA ALA A 18 -18.45 50.54 7.80
C ALA A 18 -17.12 50.33 7.01
N ALA A 19 -16.07 51.04 7.41
CA ALA A 19 -14.74 50.88 6.78
C ALA A 19 -14.13 49.48 7.05
N ALA A 20 -14.27 48.95 8.29
CA ALA A 20 -13.83 47.62 8.65
C ALA A 20 -14.62 46.54 7.90
N ALA A 21 -15.95 46.68 7.82
CA ALA A 21 -16.81 45.77 7.09
C ALA A 21 -16.52 45.76 5.58
N SER A 22 -16.30 46.95 4.99
CA SER A 22 -15.95 47.08 3.57
C SER A 22 -14.57 46.53 3.28
N GLY A 23 -13.61 46.74 4.19
CA GLY A 23 -12.25 46.16 4.09
C GLY A 23 -12.26 44.66 4.20
N TYR A 24 -13.04 44.10 5.14
CA TYR A 24 -13.19 42.65 5.28
C TYR A 24 -13.91 42.04 4.05
N TYR A 25 -15.02 42.61 3.61
CA TYR A 25 -15.72 42.15 2.42
C TYR A 25 -14.84 42.24 1.16
N GLY A 26 -14.11 43.35 0.99
CA GLY A 26 -13.16 43.50 -0.10
C GLY A 26 -12.03 42.46 -0.06
N TYR A 27 -11.55 42.14 1.14
CA TYR A 27 -10.55 41.10 1.33
C TYR A 27 -11.08 39.67 0.98
N GLU A 28 -12.28 39.32 1.44
CA GLU A 28 -12.91 38.02 1.11
C GLU A 28 -13.18 37.91 -0.40
N VAL A 29 -13.72 38.94 -1.05
CA VAL A 29 -13.92 38.95 -2.50
C VAL A 29 -12.58 38.85 -3.25
N TRP A 30 -11.55 39.55 -2.79
CA TRP A 30 -10.21 39.44 -3.39
C TRP A 30 -9.62 38.05 -3.19
N LYS A 31 -9.79 37.43 -2.03
CA LYS A 31 -9.33 36.10 -1.71
C LYS A 31 -10.04 35.04 -2.58
N GLU A 32 -11.37 35.17 -2.75
CA GLU A 32 -12.17 34.28 -3.63
C GLU A 32 -11.79 34.45 -5.12
N GLN A 33 -11.29 35.61 -5.52
CA GLN A 33 -10.80 35.87 -6.88
C GLN A 33 -9.38 35.40 -7.14
N GLN A 34 -8.65 35.02 -6.09
CA GLN A 34 -7.29 34.45 -6.30
C GLN A 34 -7.45 33.04 -6.88
N PRO A 35 -6.84 32.74 -8.02
CA PRO A 35 -6.89 31.39 -8.56
C PRO A 35 -6.26 30.42 -7.56
N ASN A 36 -6.97 29.31 -7.30
CA ASN A 36 -6.48 28.25 -6.44
C ASN A 36 -5.13 27.74 -6.97
N LYS A 37 -4.13 27.71 -6.07
CA LYS A 37 -2.85 27.08 -6.36
C LYS A 37 -2.93 25.61 -6.06
N ILE A 38 -2.29 24.81 -6.89
CA ILE A 38 -2.15 23.38 -6.68
C ILE A 38 -1.39 23.10 -5.38
N GLY A 39 -2.03 22.42 -4.45
CA GLY A 39 -1.48 21.94 -3.19
C GLY A 39 -1.44 20.43 -3.07
N GLU A 40 -0.83 19.93 -2.00
CA GLU A 40 -0.84 18.49 -1.72
C GLU A 40 -2.27 18.02 -1.39
N GLY A 41 -2.74 17.02 -2.10
CA GLY A 41 -4.07 16.45 -1.91
C GLY A 41 -5.15 16.98 -2.83
N ASP A 42 -4.84 17.94 -3.68
CA ASP A 42 -5.76 18.48 -4.67
C ASP A 42 -5.94 17.53 -5.86
N PHE A 43 -7.05 17.71 -6.55
CA PHE A 43 -7.29 17.10 -7.86
C PHE A 43 -7.13 18.15 -8.93
N VAL A 44 -6.47 17.78 -10.03
CA VAL A 44 -6.11 18.70 -11.11
C VAL A 44 -6.54 18.13 -12.44
N GLU A 45 -7.08 18.98 -13.29
CA GLU A 45 -7.31 18.69 -14.69
C GLU A 45 -6.36 19.51 -15.54
N LEU A 46 -5.63 18.87 -16.45
CA LEU A 46 -4.59 19.53 -17.24
C LEU A 46 -4.50 18.97 -18.67
N TYR A 47 -3.96 19.76 -19.59
CA TYR A 47 -3.42 19.28 -20.85
C TYR A 47 -1.92 19.08 -20.75
N TYR A 48 -1.38 18.12 -21.51
CA TYR A 48 0.05 17.85 -21.52
C TYR A 48 0.57 17.39 -22.89
N ILE A 49 1.87 17.59 -23.08
CA ILE A 49 2.68 16.98 -24.13
C ILE A 49 3.95 16.46 -23.45
N GLY A 50 4.15 15.13 -23.44
CA GLY A 50 5.35 14.48 -22.96
C GLY A 50 6.28 14.11 -24.11
N TYR A 51 7.56 14.46 -24.03
CA TYR A 51 8.53 14.23 -25.09
C TYR A 51 9.94 13.97 -24.56
N TYR A 52 10.78 13.38 -25.39
CA TYR A 52 12.19 13.12 -25.11
C TYR A 52 13.07 14.31 -25.52
N GLU A 53 14.37 14.24 -25.15
CA GLU A 53 15.38 15.25 -25.50
C GLU A 53 15.50 15.49 -27.02
N ASN A 54 15.26 14.47 -27.84
CA ASN A 54 15.24 14.54 -29.28
C ASN A 54 13.91 15.08 -29.86
N GLU A 55 13.07 15.70 -29.04
CA GLU A 55 11.77 16.27 -29.38
C GLU A 55 10.72 15.24 -29.85
N THR A 56 10.98 13.93 -29.76
CA THR A 56 9.98 12.90 -30.08
C THR A 56 8.92 12.87 -28.97
N VAL A 57 7.68 13.13 -29.35
CA VAL A 57 6.53 13.07 -28.44
C VAL A 57 6.16 11.60 -28.19
N PHE A 58 6.07 11.21 -26.91
CA PHE A 58 5.68 9.86 -26.52
C PHE A 58 4.23 9.78 -26.01
N ALA A 59 3.68 10.89 -25.54
CA ALA A 59 2.29 10.97 -25.08
C ALA A 59 1.81 12.43 -25.09
N SER A 60 0.52 12.65 -25.38
CA SER A 60 -0.06 13.98 -25.32
C SER A 60 -1.57 13.95 -25.09
N SER A 61 -2.13 15.07 -24.70
CA SER A 61 -3.56 15.33 -24.67
C SER A 61 -4.19 15.46 -26.06
N PHE A 62 -3.39 15.62 -27.13
CA PHE A 62 -3.88 15.77 -28.49
C PHE A 62 -4.30 14.44 -29.10
N THR A 63 -5.34 14.48 -29.92
CA THR A 63 -5.70 13.38 -30.79
C THR A 63 -4.86 13.48 -32.10
N GLY A 64 -3.91 12.56 -32.29
CA GLY A 64 -3.01 12.52 -33.44
C GLY A 64 -1.61 13.02 -33.18
N ASN A 65 -0.82 13.17 -34.25
CA ASN A 65 0.59 13.58 -34.15
C ASN A 65 0.70 15.07 -33.75
N VAL A 66 1.58 15.35 -32.82
CA VAL A 66 1.82 16.69 -32.31
C VAL A 66 3.32 16.91 -32.08
N THR A 67 3.75 18.16 -32.14
CA THR A 67 5.12 18.57 -31.81
C THR A 67 5.16 19.11 -30.35
N PRO A 68 6.33 19.12 -29.67
CA PRO A 68 6.45 19.66 -28.33
C PRO A 68 5.98 21.12 -28.16
N ASN A 69 6.10 21.91 -29.24
CA ASN A 69 5.77 23.33 -29.24
C ASN A 69 4.30 23.63 -29.63
N ALA A 70 3.45 22.61 -29.85
CA ALA A 70 2.07 22.83 -30.19
C ALA A 70 1.32 23.66 -29.14
N SER A 71 0.42 24.54 -29.58
CA SER A 71 -0.46 25.32 -28.71
C SER A 71 -1.65 24.46 -28.27
N PHE A 72 -1.99 24.51 -26.99
CA PHE A 72 -3.21 23.86 -26.47
C PHE A 72 -4.51 24.58 -26.86
N ASP A 73 -4.44 25.72 -27.53
CA ASP A 73 -5.64 26.45 -27.95
C ASP A 73 -6.27 25.88 -29.23
N ASN A 74 -5.56 25.00 -29.92
CA ASN A 74 -5.98 24.46 -31.20
C ASN A 74 -5.96 22.92 -31.19
N GLY A 75 -7.10 22.30 -31.44
CA GLY A 75 -7.19 20.86 -31.67
C GLY A 75 -8.22 20.15 -30.77
N ASN A 76 -8.42 18.87 -31.08
CA ASN A 76 -9.18 17.97 -30.20
C ASN A 76 -8.27 17.49 -29.07
N LEU A 77 -8.58 17.92 -27.86
CA LEU A 77 -7.78 17.65 -26.65
C LEU A 77 -8.58 16.81 -25.68
N THR A 78 -7.92 15.85 -25.06
CA THR A 78 -8.44 15.10 -23.92
C THR A 78 -7.61 15.48 -22.69
N SER A 79 -8.28 15.96 -21.65
CA SER A 79 -7.59 16.34 -20.42
C SER A 79 -7.11 15.12 -19.64
N LEU A 80 -5.98 15.29 -18.94
CA LEU A 80 -5.50 14.37 -17.92
C LEU A 80 -6.07 14.81 -16.57
N LYS A 81 -6.75 13.90 -15.90
CA LYS A 81 -7.19 14.06 -14.52
C LYS A 81 -6.15 13.47 -13.58
N ALA A 82 -5.61 14.27 -12.68
CA ALA A 82 -4.51 13.91 -11.81
C ALA A 82 -4.87 14.17 -10.34
N TYR A 83 -4.14 13.51 -9.45
CA TYR A 83 -4.19 13.72 -8.01
C TYR A 83 -2.82 14.11 -7.50
N MET A 84 -2.76 15.14 -6.67
CA MET A 84 -1.52 15.77 -6.17
C MET A 84 -1.13 15.29 -4.76
N GLY A 85 -1.52 14.08 -4.37
CA GLY A 85 -1.01 13.44 -3.15
C GLY A 85 0.13 12.47 -3.46
N LYS A 86 0.77 11.95 -2.41
CA LYS A 86 1.92 11.04 -2.54
C LYS A 86 1.56 9.60 -2.84
N GLN A 87 0.29 9.25 -2.79
CA GLN A 87 -0.22 7.91 -3.03
C GLN A 87 -1.69 7.98 -3.46
N LYS A 88 -2.23 6.87 -3.92
CA LYS A 88 -3.64 6.76 -4.33
C LYS A 88 -4.58 7.36 -3.28
N PRO A 89 -5.51 8.26 -3.67
CA PRO A 89 -6.46 8.87 -2.74
C PRO A 89 -7.47 7.84 -2.21
N ALA A 90 -7.95 8.04 -0.98
CA ALA A 90 -9.08 7.28 -0.44
C ALA A 90 -10.36 7.56 -1.27
N ALA A 91 -11.25 6.58 -1.35
CA ALA A 91 -12.48 6.68 -2.16
C ALA A 91 -13.36 7.90 -1.79
N SER A 92 -13.37 8.30 -0.53
CA SER A 92 -14.13 9.45 -0.02
C SER A 92 -13.55 10.82 -0.39
N LYS A 93 -12.35 10.88 -0.95
CA LYS A 93 -11.67 12.15 -1.28
C LYS A 93 -11.93 12.64 -2.71
N TYR A 94 -12.48 11.77 -3.58
CA TYR A 94 -12.69 12.16 -4.96
C TYR A 94 -13.73 13.27 -5.10
N PRO A 95 -13.50 14.26 -5.98
CA PRO A 95 -14.51 15.28 -6.31
C PRO A 95 -15.80 14.63 -6.83
N THR A 96 -16.89 15.37 -6.78
CA THR A 96 -18.18 14.93 -7.34
C THR A 96 -18.00 14.50 -8.80
N ASN A 97 -18.53 13.33 -9.16
CA ASN A 97 -18.42 12.70 -10.49
C ASN A 97 -17.00 12.16 -10.86
N TRP A 98 -16.04 12.15 -9.92
CA TRP A 98 -14.77 11.49 -10.11
C TRP A 98 -14.70 10.20 -9.31
N SER A 99 -13.90 9.26 -9.78
CA SER A 99 -13.61 7.98 -9.11
C SER A 99 -12.16 7.58 -9.38
N THR A 100 -11.74 6.46 -8.84
CA THR A 100 -10.43 5.88 -9.14
C THR A 100 -10.19 5.71 -10.65
N GLY A 101 -11.24 5.36 -11.42
CA GLY A 101 -11.18 5.24 -12.88
C GLY A 101 -11.08 6.55 -13.64
N SER A 102 -11.38 7.70 -12.98
CA SER A 102 -11.27 9.03 -13.61
C SER A 102 -9.82 9.50 -13.74
N LEU A 103 -8.92 9.05 -12.85
CA LEU A 103 -7.52 9.47 -12.91
C LEU A 103 -6.83 8.87 -14.13
N GLY A 104 -6.27 9.74 -14.96
CA GLY A 104 -5.49 9.36 -16.13
C GLY A 104 -4.08 8.87 -15.78
N THR A 105 -3.41 8.33 -16.79
CA THR A 105 -2.00 7.93 -16.72
C THR A 105 -1.22 8.50 -17.89
N VAL A 106 0.06 8.72 -17.70
CA VAL A 106 1.01 9.02 -18.76
C VAL A 106 1.92 7.82 -18.93
N GLN A 107 1.80 7.10 -20.05
CA GLN A 107 2.53 5.84 -20.27
C GLN A 107 2.41 4.85 -19.10
N GLY A 108 1.20 4.71 -18.56
CA GLY A 108 0.90 3.78 -17.46
C GLY A 108 1.20 4.28 -16.05
N ALA A 109 1.91 5.41 -15.89
CA ALA A 109 2.18 6.01 -14.59
C ALA A 109 1.14 7.10 -14.25
N ARG A 110 0.70 7.15 -13.00
CA ARG A 110 -0.09 8.28 -12.47
C ARG A 110 0.85 9.46 -12.18
N VAL A 111 0.31 10.68 -12.08
CA VAL A 111 1.13 11.86 -11.75
C VAL A 111 1.85 11.70 -10.41
N TYR A 112 1.21 11.10 -9.41
CA TYR A 112 1.85 10.84 -8.11
C TYR A 112 2.95 9.75 -8.17
N ASP A 113 3.06 8.99 -9.25
CA ASP A 113 4.16 8.05 -9.50
C ASP A 113 5.34 8.69 -10.25
N LEU A 114 5.22 9.97 -10.64
CA LEU A 114 6.20 10.76 -11.39
C LEU A 114 6.65 11.94 -10.54
N PRO A 115 7.59 11.76 -9.60
CA PRO A 115 7.89 12.76 -8.56
C PRO A 115 8.30 14.12 -9.13
N GLY A 116 9.11 14.17 -10.17
CA GLY A 116 9.51 15.44 -10.78
C GLY A 116 8.37 16.18 -11.48
N LEU A 117 7.44 15.45 -12.11
CA LEU A 117 6.23 16.06 -12.68
C LEU A 117 5.29 16.54 -11.57
N HIS A 118 5.04 15.70 -10.55
CA HIS A 118 4.24 16.02 -9.39
C HIS A 118 4.74 17.29 -8.70
N ASP A 119 6.02 17.36 -8.37
CA ASP A 119 6.61 18.47 -7.64
C ASP A 119 6.60 19.78 -8.48
N ALA A 120 6.80 19.68 -9.80
CA ALA A 120 6.76 20.82 -10.70
C ALA A 120 5.35 21.39 -10.92
N LEU A 121 4.31 20.58 -10.72
CA LEU A 121 2.91 21.04 -10.76
C LEU A 121 2.50 21.79 -9.50
N ALA A 122 3.14 21.51 -8.36
CA ALA A 122 2.81 22.14 -7.09
C ALA A 122 3.01 23.67 -7.15
N GLY A 123 2.01 24.41 -6.67
CA GLY A 123 2.02 25.88 -6.65
C GLY A 123 1.56 26.55 -7.95
N LEU A 124 1.40 25.80 -9.06
CA LEU A 124 0.77 26.32 -10.27
C LEU A 124 -0.73 26.57 -10.02
N LYS A 125 -1.33 27.36 -10.88
CA LYS A 125 -2.73 27.76 -10.79
C LYS A 125 -3.42 27.55 -12.13
N GLU A 126 -4.74 27.61 -12.11
CA GLU A 126 -5.58 27.54 -13.31
C GLU A 126 -5.12 28.58 -14.35
N GLY A 127 -5.00 28.13 -15.59
CA GLY A 127 -4.52 28.91 -16.74
C GLY A 127 -3.02 28.92 -16.95
N ASP A 128 -2.21 28.49 -15.96
CA ASP A 128 -0.76 28.44 -16.12
C ASP A 128 -0.36 27.42 -17.19
N GLU A 129 0.56 27.82 -18.07
CA GLU A 129 1.20 26.99 -19.09
C GLU A 129 2.71 27.00 -18.84
N VAL A 130 3.30 25.83 -18.58
CA VAL A 130 4.70 25.72 -18.19
C VAL A 130 5.40 24.57 -18.92
N LEU A 131 6.72 24.72 -19.04
CA LEU A 131 7.62 23.67 -19.49
C LEU A 131 8.34 23.07 -18.28
N ILE A 132 8.27 21.76 -18.13
CA ILE A 132 8.84 20.99 -17.03
C ILE A 132 9.92 20.07 -17.59
N GLY A 133 11.10 20.09 -16.96
CA GLY A 133 12.22 19.23 -17.34
C GLY A 133 13.49 20.02 -17.69
N PRO A 134 14.60 19.30 -17.94
CA PRO A 134 14.69 17.83 -18.02
C PRO A 134 14.38 17.14 -16.69
N LEU A 135 13.58 16.08 -16.72
CA LEU A 135 13.36 15.18 -15.61
C LEU A 135 14.24 13.95 -15.80
N SER A 136 15.12 13.68 -14.83
CA SER A 136 15.94 12.48 -14.84
C SER A 136 15.08 11.21 -14.67
N PRO A 137 15.61 10.02 -14.96
CA PRO A 137 14.87 8.79 -14.73
C PRO A 137 14.28 8.69 -13.32
N GLU A 138 15.02 9.05 -12.29
CA GLU A 138 14.59 9.03 -10.88
C GLU A 138 13.46 10.02 -10.58
N GLN A 139 13.41 11.12 -11.31
CA GLN A 139 12.36 12.13 -11.21
C GLN A 139 11.12 11.82 -12.05
N ALA A 140 11.22 10.83 -12.95
CA ALA A 140 10.16 10.44 -13.86
C ALA A 140 9.79 8.95 -13.68
N TYR A 141 10.22 8.10 -14.58
CA TYR A 141 9.78 6.71 -14.67
C TYR A 141 10.69 5.70 -13.94
N GLY A 142 11.67 6.16 -13.17
CA GLY A 142 12.64 5.33 -12.48
C GLY A 142 13.75 4.82 -13.40
N LYS A 143 14.76 4.15 -12.80
CA LYS A 143 15.77 3.41 -13.53
C LYS A 143 15.19 2.09 -14.05
N PRO A 144 15.71 1.52 -15.14
CA PRO A 144 15.28 0.19 -15.58
C PRO A 144 15.63 -0.86 -14.53
N VAL A 145 14.74 -1.82 -14.31
CA VAL A 145 14.97 -2.93 -13.37
C VAL A 145 16.23 -3.73 -13.75
N ALA A 146 16.62 -3.78 -15.03
CA ALA A 146 17.87 -4.42 -15.45
C ALA A 146 19.09 -3.87 -14.70
N ALA A 147 19.12 -2.57 -14.38
CA ALA A 147 20.19 -2.00 -13.56
C ALA A 147 20.18 -2.52 -12.12
N ALA A 148 19.00 -2.79 -11.53
CA ALA A 148 18.92 -3.41 -10.21
C ALA A 148 19.44 -4.86 -10.22
N VAL A 149 19.23 -5.59 -11.32
CA VAL A 149 19.77 -6.93 -11.53
C VAL A 149 21.31 -6.88 -11.64
N GLU A 150 21.84 -5.99 -12.47
CA GLU A 150 23.29 -5.82 -12.68
C GLU A 150 24.01 -5.43 -11.38
N ASP A 151 23.44 -4.50 -10.63
CA ASP A 151 24.01 -3.97 -9.39
C ASP A 151 23.71 -4.85 -8.16
N GLN A 152 22.98 -5.96 -8.29
CA GLN A 152 22.51 -6.81 -7.20
C GLN A 152 21.87 -5.97 -6.07
N THR A 153 21.00 -5.03 -6.46
CA THR A 153 20.43 -4.06 -5.55
C THR A 153 19.51 -4.73 -4.53
N LEU A 154 19.74 -4.46 -3.24
CA LEU A 154 18.86 -4.89 -2.16
C LEU A 154 17.55 -4.08 -2.21
N ILE A 155 16.45 -4.76 -2.52
CA ILE A 155 15.12 -4.17 -2.58
C ILE A 155 14.34 -4.61 -1.34
N ARG A 156 13.86 -3.64 -0.58
CA ARG A 156 13.00 -3.91 0.57
C ARG A 156 11.62 -4.35 0.10
N SER A 157 11.20 -5.53 0.53
CA SER A 157 9.97 -6.16 0.03
C SER A 157 9.26 -6.94 1.13
N ASN A 158 7.94 -7.05 0.99
CA ASN A 158 7.11 -7.94 1.78
C ASN A 158 6.73 -9.21 0.99
N PHE A 159 7.38 -9.44 -0.15
CA PHE A 159 7.06 -10.55 -1.05
C PHE A 159 7.05 -11.92 -0.35
N THR A 160 7.99 -12.13 0.57
CA THR A 160 8.09 -13.38 1.35
C THR A 160 7.02 -13.52 2.45
N GLY A 161 6.15 -12.53 2.64
CA GLY A 161 5.25 -12.47 3.78
C GLY A 161 5.92 -12.05 5.09
N ILE A 162 7.25 -11.87 5.11
CA ILE A 162 7.99 -11.33 6.25
C ILE A 162 8.17 -9.82 6.02
N PRO A 163 7.60 -8.97 6.87
CA PRO A 163 7.67 -7.53 6.67
C PRO A 163 9.10 -7.00 6.63
N TYR A 164 9.35 -6.11 5.67
CA TYR A 164 10.59 -5.34 5.56
C TYR A 164 11.87 -6.12 5.32
N GLN A 165 11.77 -7.35 4.83
CA GLN A 165 12.93 -8.11 4.41
C GLN A 165 13.48 -7.63 3.05
N HIS A 166 14.69 -8.03 2.74
CA HIS A 166 15.32 -7.66 1.48
C HIS A 166 15.29 -8.82 0.48
N ILE A 167 15.16 -8.47 -0.78
CA ILE A 167 15.33 -9.37 -1.92
C ILE A 167 16.33 -8.76 -2.90
N VAL A 168 16.96 -9.59 -3.71
CA VAL A 168 17.62 -9.21 -4.95
C VAL A 168 16.88 -9.83 -6.12
N ILE A 169 16.89 -9.15 -7.27
CA ILE A 169 16.38 -9.70 -8.52
C ILE A 169 17.56 -10.31 -9.25
N ASP A 170 17.56 -11.64 -9.43
CA ASP A 170 18.66 -12.36 -10.07
C ASP A 170 18.49 -12.44 -11.59
N ASN A 171 17.23 -12.52 -12.03
CA ASN A 171 16.92 -12.62 -13.46
C ASN A 171 15.62 -11.89 -13.80
N LEU A 172 15.57 -11.38 -15.01
CA LEU A 172 14.44 -10.64 -15.57
C LEU A 172 14.09 -11.20 -16.94
N THR A 173 12.82 -11.58 -17.12
CA THR A 173 12.22 -11.90 -18.42
C THR A 173 11.16 -10.86 -18.78
N GLU A 174 10.47 -11.01 -19.90
CA GLU A 174 9.43 -10.08 -20.33
C GLU A 174 8.28 -9.93 -19.30
N TYR A 175 7.91 -11.04 -18.61
CA TYR A 175 6.75 -11.06 -17.70
C TYR A 175 7.10 -11.48 -16.27
N ASN A 176 8.19 -12.23 -16.10
CA ASN A 176 8.55 -12.86 -14.85
C ASN A 176 9.97 -12.47 -14.42
N ILE A 177 10.20 -12.69 -13.14
CA ILE A 177 11.50 -12.49 -12.49
C ILE A 177 11.88 -13.74 -11.68
N THR A 178 13.15 -13.84 -11.39
CA THR A 178 13.69 -14.69 -10.33
C THR A 178 14.19 -13.77 -9.22
N VAL A 179 13.79 -14.04 -7.98
CA VAL A 179 14.22 -13.27 -6.81
C VAL A 179 14.84 -14.17 -5.77
N THR A 180 15.89 -13.69 -5.12
CA THR A 180 16.49 -14.34 -3.95
C THR A 180 16.18 -13.50 -2.71
N TRP A 181 15.59 -14.15 -1.71
CA TRP A 181 15.43 -13.58 -0.38
C TRP A 181 16.78 -13.43 0.31
N MET A 182 17.05 -12.23 0.80
CA MET A 182 18.27 -11.87 1.55
C MET A 182 17.92 -11.71 3.03
N PRO A 183 17.96 -12.81 3.80
CA PRO A 183 17.58 -12.77 5.21
C PRO A 183 18.61 -12.02 6.06
N GLU A 184 18.14 -11.40 7.12
CA GLU A 184 18.95 -10.81 8.17
C GLU A 184 19.04 -11.79 9.35
N GLU A 185 20.23 -12.29 9.65
CA GLU A 185 20.44 -13.22 10.77
C GLU A 185 20.13 -12.56 12.11
N GLY A 186 19.43 -13.28 12.97
CA GLY A 186 19.07 -12.83 14.31
C GLY A 186 17.87 -11.89 14.39
N ALA A 187 17.39 -11.33 13.28
CA ALA A 187 16.18 -10.53 13.28
C ALA A 187 14.95 -11.43 13.55
N THR A 188 14.14 -11.04 14.52
CA THR A 188 12.92 -11.78 14.87
C THR A 188 11.74 -11.34 14.04
N PHE A 189 10.89 -12.29 13.66
CA PHE A 189 9.69 -12.05 12.90
C PHE A 189 8.60 -13.08 13.23
N THR A 190 7.38 -12.81 12.79
CA THR A 190 6.29 -13.78 12.81
C THR A 190 6.35 -14.61 11.54
N MET A 191 6.44 -15.94 11.68
CA MET A 191 6.40 -16.84 10.53
C MET A 191 5.10 -16.62 9.75
N PRO A 192 5.12 -16.46 8.42
CA PRO A 192 3.89 -16.41 7.63
C PRO A 192 3.22 -17.79 7.57
N MET A 193 1.89 -17.83 7.32
CA MET A 193 1.16 -19.07 7.09
C MET A 193 1.59 -19.75 5.78
N TYR A 194 2.04 -18.96 4.81
CA TYR A 194 2.49 -19.44 3.51
C TYR A 194 3.86 -18.86 3.21
N TRP A 195 4.70 -19.65 2.56
CA TRP A 195 5.97 -19.24 1.99
C TRP A 195 5.92 -19.40 0.48
N GLY A 196 5.76 -18.29 -0.23
CA GLY A 196 5.30 -18.32 -1.61
C GLY A 196 3.89 -18.93 -1.66
N GLU A 197 3.68 -19.92 -2.53
CA GLU A 197 2.40 -20.64 -2.65
C GLU A 197 2.31 -21.85 -1.72
N THR A 198 3.38 -22.19 -1.00
CA THR A 198 3.46 -23.39 -0.16
C THR A 198 3.07 -23.06 1.27
N PRO A 199 2.08 -23.77 1.86
CA PRO A 199 1.78 -23.65 3.28
C PRO A 199 3.01 -24.01 4.11
N VAL A 200 3.25 -23.25 5.18
CA VAL A 200 4.25 -23.63 6.18
C VAL A 200 3.69 -24.82 6.96
N GLU A 201 4.42 -25.93 6.97
CA GLU A 201 3.93 -27.24 7.47
C GLU A 201 3.47 -27.19 8.94
N ASN A 202 4.00 -26.28 9.73
CA ASN A 202 3.70 -26.18 11.15
C ASN A 202 3.11 -24.80 11.47
N PRO A 203 2.31 -24.70 12.54
CA PRO A 203 1.61 -23.45 12.88
C PRO A 203 2.52 -22.42 13.56
N TYR A 204 3.75 -22.23 13.09
CA TYR A 204 4.70 -21.25 13.63
C TYR A 204 4.17 -19.81 13.61
N TRP A 205 3.24 -19.52 12.73
CA TRP A 205 2.57 -18.23 12.57
C TRP A 205 1.75 -17.79 13.79
N ILE A 206 1.42 -18.68 14.72
CA ILE A 206 0.71 -18.31 15.96
C ILE A 206 1.62 -17.56 16.94
N TRP A 207 2.92 -17.82 16.91
CA TRP A 207 3.87 -17.17 17.80
C TRP A 207 4.42 -15.90 17.16
N LYS A 208 3.91 -14.76 17.60
CA LYS A 208 4.33 -13.46 17.06
C LYS A 208 5.76 -13.15 17.43
N ASN A 209 6.57 -12.75 16.45
CA ASN A 209 7.98 -12.38 16.60
C ASN A 209 8.85 -13.46 17.30
N ALA A 210 8.48 -14.73 17.17
CA ALA A 210 9.15 -15.85 17.82
C ALA A 210 10.10 -16.61 16.87
N SER A 211 10.15 -16.26 15.61
CA SER A 211 10.98 -16.92 14.59
C SER A 211 12.15 -16.03 14.21
N ALA A 212 13.33 -16.60 14.03
CA ALA A 212 14.52 -15.89 13.57
C ALA A 212 15.33 -16.74 12.62
N VAL A 213 15.98 -16.11 11.64
CA VAL A 213 16.97 -16.77 10.79
C VAL A 213 18.23 -17.02 11.64
N VAL A 214 18.64 -18.29 11.75
CA VAL A 214 19.84 -18.67 12.51
C VAL A 214 21.04 -18.92 11.61
N SER A 215 20.81 -19.25 10.35
CA SER A 215 21.83 -19.37 9.31
C SER A 215 21.18 -19.46 7.94
N TYR A 216 21.95 -19.24 6.88
CA TYR A 216 21.50 -19.50 5.53
C TYR A 216 22.66 -19.91 4.62
N ASN A 217 22.33 -20.58 3.52
CA ASN A 217 23.22 -20.89 2.42
C ASN A 217 22.66 -20.30 1.11
N ASP A 218 23.21 -20.66 -0.03
CA ASP A 218 22.79 -20.11 -1.33
C ASP A 218 21.31 -20.39 -1.64
N THR A 219 20.75 -21.49 -1.16
CA THR A 219 19.40 -21.95 -1.55
C THR A 219 18.36 -21.90 -0.44
N HIS A 220 18.75 -22.02 0.83
CA HIS A 220 17.84 -22.12 1.97
C HIS A 220 18.31 -21.27 3.16
N ALA A 221 17.34 -20.83 3.94
CA ALA A 221 17.56 -20.26 5.26
C ALA A 221 16.99 -21.19 6.34
N ALA A 222 17.79 -21.45 7.37
CA ALA A 222 17.36 -22.15 8.57
C ALA A 222 16.70 -21.13 9.50
N VAL A 223 15.41 -21.32 9.76
CA VAL A 223 14.60 -20.47 10.64
C VAL A 223 14.24 -21.25 11.88
N LYS A 224 14.67 -20.75 13.04
CA LYS A 224 14.33 -21.32 14.33
C LYS A 224 13.17 -20.54 14.94
N THR A 225 12.10 -21.26 15.30
CA THR A 225 11.00 -20.71 16.10
C THR A 225 11.23 -21.03 17.57
N THR A 226 11.07 -20.03 18.45
CA THR A 226 11.14 -20.19 19.90
C THR A 226 9.74 -19.93 20.45
N PRO A 227 8.90 -20.97 20.53
CA PRO A 227 7.54 -20.84 21.02
C PRO A 227 7.54 -20.55 22.53
N ASN A 228 6.47 -19.94 22.99
CA ASN A 228 6.20 -19.73 24.43
C ASN A 228 4.77 -20.16 24.73
N VAL A 229 4.45 -20.25 26.03
CA VAL A 229 3.08 -20.46 26.47
C VAL A 229 2.22 -19.29 26.01
N LEU A 230 1.09 -19.60 25.42
CA LEU A 230 0.13 -18.64 24.89
C LEU A 230 -1.26 -18.98 25.43
N HIS A 231 -2.05 -17.96 25.73
CA HIS A 231 -3.41 -18.06 26.21
C HIS A 231 -4.38 -17.38 25.22
N ASN A 232 -5.64 -17.75 25.29
CA ASN A 232 -6.73 -17.17 24.48
C ASN A 232 -6.42 -17.16 22.98
N LEU A 233 -5.96 -18.30 22.47
CA LEU A 233 -5.63 -18.44 21.07
C LEU A 233 -6.86 -18.77 20.23
N THR A 234 -6.90 -18.22 19.02
CA THR A 234 -7.77 -18.67 17.95
C THR A 234 -6.95 -19.50 16.99
N ILE A 235 -7.01 -20.80 17.11
CA ILE A 235 -6.32 -21.75 16.22
C ILE A 235 -7.38 -22.53 15.46
N PRO A 236 -7.62 -22.23 14.18
CA PRO A 236 -8.54 -23.04 13.40
C PRO A 236 -8.09 -24.51 13.35
N PRO A 237 -8.97 -25.46 13.54
CA PRO A 237 -10.43 -25.33 13.61
C PRO A 237 -11.04 -25.22 15.02
N PHE A 238 -10.26 -24.92 16.03
CA PHE A 238 -10.71 -24.96 17.42
C PHE A 238 -11.44 -23.68 17.87
N TRP A 239 -11.98 -23.72 19.09
CA TRP A 239 -12.77 -22.62 19.67
C TRP A 239 -11.97 -21.33 19.78
N GLU A 240 -12.61 -20.26 19.43
CA GLU A 240 -12.04 -18.92 19.48
C GLU A 240 -11.78 -18.51 20.94
N ASN A 241 -10.58 -17.99 21.21
CA ASN A 241 -10.13 -17.53 22.52
C ASN A 241 -10.18 -18.57 23.66
N ALA A 242 -10.37 -19.85 23.35
CA ALA A 242 -10.47 -20.93 24.33
C ALA A 242 -9.39 -22.01 24.15
N THR A 243 -8.32 -21.69 23.39
CA THR A 243 -7.21 -22.60 23.16
C THR A 243 -5.94 -22.01 23.77
N GLU A 244 -5.20 -22.84 24.50
CA GLU A 244 -3.95 -22.45 25.15
C GLU A 244 -2.82 -23.40 24.78
N VAL A 245 -1.60 -22.88 24.74
CA VAL A 245 -0.38 -23.67 24.70
C VAL A 245 0.11 -23.83 26.15
N VAL A 246 -0.01 -25.03 26.70
CA VAL A 246 0.28 -25.27 28.12
C VAL A 246 1.62 -25.94 28.38
N THR A 247 2.13 -26.73 27.44
CA THR A 247 3.42 -27.39 27.57
C THR A 247 4.20 -27.29 26.27
N LEU A 248 5.48 -27.00 26.40
CA LEU A 248 6.46 -26.88 25.32
C LEU A 248 7.66 -27.74 25.61
N ASN A 249 8.11 -28.51 24.63
CA ASN A 249 9.45 -29.10 24.62
C ASN A 249 10.06 -28.94 23.20
N ASP A 250 11.27 -29.45 23.00
CA ASP A 250 12.00 -29.24 21.74
C ASP A 250 11.31 -29.86 20.50
N THR A 251 10.35 -30.74 20.69
CA THR A 251 9.73 -31.53 19.63
C THR A 251 8.22 -31.54 19.64
N SER A 252 7.58 -31.05 20.70
CA SER A 252 6.11 -31.08 20.81
C SER A 252 5.52 -29.90 21.56
N VAL A 253 4.29 -29.60 21.24
CA VAL A 253 3.43 -28.63 21.90
C VAL A 253 2.18 -29.32 22.36
N THR A 254 1.74 -29.07 23.59
CA THR A 254 0.47 -29.53 24.12
C THR A 254 -0.50 -28.35 24.16
N LEU A 255 -1.68 -28.54 23.57
CA LEU A 255 -2.79 -27.61 23.66
C LEU A 255 -3.71 -28.01 24.82
N SER A 256 -4.31 -27.03 25.44
CA SER A 256 -5.46 -27.15 26.32
C SER A 256 -6.64 -26.36 25.75
N PHE A 257 -7.84 -26.90 25.89
CA PHE A 257 -9.07 -26.29 25.43
C PHE A 257 -9.96 -26.00 26.66
N GLU A 258 -10.37 -24.76 26.82
CA GLU A 258 -11.23 -24.27 27.89
C GLU A 258 -12.50 -23.58 27.36
N PRO A 259 -13.27 -24.21 26.45
CA PRO A 259 -14.52 -23.66 25.97
C PRO A 259 -15.61 -23.78 27.03
N GLU A 260 -16.66 -22.96 26.91
CA GLU A 260 -17.86 -23.05 27.71
C GLU A 260 -18.90 -23.97 27.00
N VAL A 261 -19.87 -24.48 27.79
CA VAL A 261 -21.00 -25.23 27.20
C VAL A 261 -21.78 -24.34 26.25
N GLY A 262 -21.99 -24.83 25.03
CA GLY A 262 -22.63 -24.08 23.94
C GLY A 262 -21.67 -23.41 22.97
N ASP A 263 -20.38 -23.32 23.30
CA ASP A 263 -19.38 -22.82 22.36
C ASP A 263 -19.29 -23.75 21.14
N SER A 264 -19.10 -23.16 19.97
CA SER A 264 -19.09 -23.90 18.72
C SER A 264 -18.05 -23.41 17.75
N PHE A 265 -17.64 -24.28 16.84
CA PHE A 265 -16.89 -23.92 15.63
C PHE A 265 -17.35 -24.78 14.45
N SER A 266 -17.10 -24.30 13.22
CA SER A 266 -17.38 -25.06 11.99
C SER A 266 -16.09 -25.43 11.29
N TYR A 267 -15.96 -26.67 10.85
CA TYR A 267 -14.81 -27.18 10.12
C TYR A 267 -15.22 -28.11 8.99
N TYR A 268 -14.91 -27.76 7.74
CA TYR A 268 -15.30 -28.50 6.53
C TYR A 268 -16.79 -28.87 6.47
N GLY A 269 -17.68 -27.93 6.88
CA GLY A 269 -19.13 -28.13 6.86
C GLY A 269 -19.65 -29.03 7.98
N GLN A 270 -18.83 -29.34 8.96
CA GLN A 270 -19.25 -29.96 10.23
C GLN A 270 -19.35 -28.88 11.29
N ASP A 271 -20.45 -28.87 12.03
CA ASP A 271 -20.61 -27.98 13.20
C ASP A 271 -20.31 -28.80 14.46
N VAL A 272 -19.38 -28.28 15.25
CA VAL A 272 -18.96 -28.87 16.52
C VAL A 272 -19.44 -27.97 17.65
N ILE A 273 -20.21 -28.54 18.60
CA ILE A 273 -20.78 -27.80 19.74
C ILE A 273 -20.36 -28.50 21.03
N VAL A 274 -19.99 -27.72 22.03
CA VAL A 274 -19.69 -28.23 23.38
C VAL A 274 -21.01 -28.49 24.14
N GLU A 275 -21.27 -29.75 24.45
CA GLU A 275 -22.47 -30.17 25.18
C GLU A 275 -22.25 -30.23 26.69
N ASN A 276 -21.06 -30.61 27.12
CA ASN A 276 -20.68 -30.67 28.53
C ASN A 276 -19.17 -30.56 28.71
N VAL A 277 -18.76 -29.96 29.81
CA VAL A 277 -17.35 -29.77 30.19
C VAL A 277 -17.09 -30.43 31.53
N THR A 278 -16.12 -31.36 31.57
CA THR A 278 -15.63 -31.96 32.80
C THR A 278 -14.27 -31.38 33.20
N GLU A 279 -13.61 -31.87 34.22
CA GLU A 279 -12.27 -31.47 34.60
C GLU A 279 -11.23 -31.78 33.52
N THR A 280 -11.38 -32.91 32.82
CA THR A 280 -10.38 -33.47 31.87
C THR A 280 -10.87 -33.65 30.46
N THR A 281 -12.19 -33.63 30.24
CA THR A 281 -12.81 -33.94 28.94
C THR A 281 -13.88 -32.94 28.55
N LEU A 282 -14.15 -32.90 27.26
CA LEU A 282 -15.24 -32.19 26.61
C LEU A 282 -16.16 -33.22 25.94
N ASN A 283 -17.46 -33.19 26.23
CA ASN A 283 -18.44 -33.89 25.43
C ASN A 283 -18.92 -32.95 24.33
N ILE A 284 -18.75 -33.35 23.09
CA ILE A 284 -19.09 -32.54 21.93
C ILE A 284 -20.10 -33.26 21.04
N SER A 285 -20.97 -32.49 20.41
CA SER A 285 -21.77 -32.95 19.27
C SER A 285 -21.10 -32.46 17.98
N VAL A 286 -21.03 -33.37 16.99
CA VAL A 286 -20.52 -33.09 15.66
C VAL A 286 -21.63 -33.30 14.66
N SER A 287 -22.07 -32.27 13.98
CA SER A 287 -23.19 -32.33 13.03
C SER A 287 -22.71 -32.14 11.61
N TYR A 288 -23.18 -32.99 10.70
CA TYR A 288 -23.00 -32.85 9.26
C TYR A 288 -24.35 -33.05 8.56
N GLY A 289 -24.91 -32.01 8.00
CA GLY A 289 -26.25 -32.01 7.47
C GLY A 289 -27.29 -32.37 8.55
N ASN A 290 -28.04 -33.45 8.34
CA ASN A 290 -29.07 -33.93 9.29
C ASN A 290 -28.56 -35.01 10.26
N GLN A 291 -27.27 -35.28 10.30
CA GLN A 291 -26.69 -36.30 11.18
C GLN A 291 -25.88 -35.62 12.28
N THR A 292 -26.13 -36.03 13.53
CA THR A 292 -25.36 -35.55 14.69
C THR A 292 -24.79 -36.76 15.41
N GLN A 293 -23.52 -36.71 15.73
CA GLN A 293 -22.79 -37.68 16.54
C GLN A 293 -22.28 -37.01 17.82
N TYR A 294 -22.34 -37.74 18.91
CA TYR A 294 -21.80 -37.31 20.20
C TYR A 294 -20.49 -38.05 20.47
N THR A 295 -19.47 -37.33 20.89
CA THR A 295 -18.18 -37.91 21.19
C THR A 295 -17.54 -37.18 22.37
N GLU A 296 -16.62 -37.87 23.03
CA GLU A 296 -15.79 -37.28 24.10
C GLU A 296 -14.39 -37.04 23.58
N MET A 297 -13.82 -35.87 23.90
CA MET A 297 -12.43 -35.53 23.62
C MET A 297 -11.73 -35.05 24.89
N ASN A 298 -10.43 -35.29 24.98
CA ASN A 298 -9.63 -34.75 26.08
C ASN A 298 -9.49 -33.22 25.94
N LYS A 299 -9.56 -32.51 27.08
CA LYS A 299 -9.24 -31.06 27.12
C LYS A 299 -7.80 -30.75 26.74
N THR A 300 -6.89 -31.67 26.95
CA THR A 300 -5.50 -31.54 26.55
C THR A 300 -5.14 -32.52 25.45
N MET A 301 -4.46 -32.04 24.43
CA MET A 301 -3.96 -32.91 23.38
C MET A 301 -2.53 -32.52 22.97
N PRO A 302 -1.68 -33.51 22.71
CA PRO A 302 -0.42 -33.23 22.03
C PRO A 302 -0.73 -32.68 20.65
N TRP A 303 -0.27 -31.46 20.40
CA TRP A 303 -0.46 -30.83 19.10
C TRP A 303 0.81 -30.95 18.31
N MET A 304 0.93 -31.95 17.52
CA MET A 304 2.03 -32.23 16.60
C MET A 304 3.42 -32.38 17.25
N GLN A 305 4.14 -33.34 16.79
CA GLN A 305 5.59 -33.34 16.82
C GLN A 305 6.08 -32.45 15.69
N PHE A 306 6.88 -31.45 15.97
CA PHE A 306 7.46 -30.61 14.95
C PHE A 306 8.90 -30.23 15.27
N ASN A 307 9.66 -29.99 14.24
CA ASN A 307 11.00 -29.47 14.40
C ASN A 307 10.93 -27.93 14.56
N LEU A 308 11.47 -27.41 15.64
CA LEU A 308 11.52 -25.96 15.88
C LEU A 308 12.39 -25.22 14.84
N THR A 309 13.17 -25.93 14.05
CA THR A 309 13.92 -25.37 12.93
C THR A 309 13.29 -25.83 11.63
N THR A 310 12.90 -24.88 10.79
CA THR A 310 12.44 -25.13 9.42
C THR A 310 13.42 -24.53 8.41
N TYR A 311 13.47 -25.12 7.22
CA TYR A 311 14.32 -24.67 6.13
C TYR A 311 13.46 -24.07 5.05
N LEU A 312 13.56 -22.76 4.87
CA LEU A 312 12.79 -22.02 3.87
C LEU A 312 13.64 -21.80 2.62
N PRO A 313 13.12 -22.06 1.41
CA PRO A 313 13.81 -21.73 0.19
C PRO A 313 14.03 -20.23 0.09
N ARG A 314 15.18 -19.81 -0.44
CA ARG A 314 15.50 -18.40 -0.66
C ARG A 314 15.24 -17.96 -2.08
N ILE A 315 15.24 -18.87 -3.04
CA ILE A 315 15.09 -18.57 -4.46
C ILE A 315 13.63 -18.82 -4.89
N PHE A 316 13.05 -17.85 -5.53
CA PHE A 316 11.71 -17.89 -6.09
C PHE A 316 11.79 -17.61 -7.58
N GLU A 317 11.47 -18.60 -8.39
CA GLU A 317 11.54 -18.54 -9.84
C GLU A 317 10.16 -18.25 -10.46
N ASN A 318 10.16 -17.68 -11.65
CA ASN A 318 8.95 -17.41 -12.43
C ASN A 318 7.88 -16.55 -11.74
N ILE A 319 8.31 -15.65 -10.87
CA ILE A 319 7.41 -14.74 -10.17
C ILE A 319 6.92 -13.66 -11.15
N PRO A 320 5.59 -13.44 -11.29
CA PRO A 320 5.07 -12.33 -12.07
C PRO A 320 5.61 -10.98 -11.55
N GLN A 321 6.05 -10.11 -12.46
CA GLN A 321 6.61 -8.79 -12.11
C GLN A 321 5.67 -7.97 -11.22
N ASP A 322 4.35 -8.12 -11.39
CA ASP A 322 3.35 -7.36 -10.63
C ASP A 322 3.39 -7.62 -9.12
N TYR A 323 3.92 -8.77 -8.66
CA TYR A 323 4.01 -9.08 -7.22
C TYR A 323 4.96 -8.18 -6.45
N ILE A 324 6.02 -7.67 -7.10
CA ILE A 324 7.00 -6.79 -6.46
C ILE A 324 7.08 -5.40 -7.11
N LYS A 325 6.21 -5.10 -8.07
CA LYS A 325 6.24 -3.84 -8.83
C LYS A 325 6.27 -2.60 -7.94
N SER A 326 5.46 -2.57 -6.88
CA SER A 326 5.42 -1.45 -5.93
C SER A 326 6.71 -1.32 -5.12
N ASP A 327 7.35 -2.44 -4.79
CA ASP A 327 8.60 -2.45 -4.03
C ASP A 327 9.76 -1.97 -4.89
N VAL A 328 9.80 -2.40 -6.15
CA VAL A 328 10.75 -1.99 -7.18
C VAL A 328 10.64 -0.48 -7.44
N LEU A 329 9.43 0.04 -7.61
CA LEU A 329 9.18 1.48 -7.78
C LEU A 329 9.65 2.29 -6.56
N ARG A 330 9.39 1.80 -5.36
CA ARG A 330 9.84 2.45 -4.12
C ARG A 330 11.37 2.47 -4.00
N ALA A 331 12.05 1.49 -4.58
CA ALA A 331 13.51 1.43 -4.66
C ALA A 331 14.09 2.31 -5.80
N GLY A 332 13.25 3.02 -6.57
CA GLY A 332 13.67 3.91 -7.65
C GLY A 332 13.84 3.22 -9.00
N TYR A 333 13.37 1.98 -9.15
CA TYR A 333 13.42 1.20 -10.40
C TYR A 333 12.04 0.96 -10.98
N SER A 334 11.96 0.62 -12.25
CA SER A 334 10.69 0.40 -12.93
C SER A 334 10.79 -0.66 -14.02
N PHE A 335 9.71 -1.44 -14.16
CA PHE A 335 9.50 -2.36 -15.30
C PHE A 335 8.98 -1.63 -16.55
N SER A 336 8.71 -0.33 -16.47
CA SER A 336 8.20 0.45 -17.58
C SER A 336 9.23 0.54 -18.73
N ASN A 337 8.75 0.51 -19.96
CA ASN A 337 9.56 0.80 -21.14
C ASN A 337 10.07 2.26 -21.19
N MET A 338 9.53 3.13 -20.33
CA MET A 338 9.96 4.50 -20.12
C MET A 338 11.13 4.62 -19.15
N ALA A 339 11.43 3.57 -18.38
CA ALA A 339 12.51 3.59 -17.40
C ALA A 339 13.87 3.93 -18.03
N GLY A 340 14.65 4.70 -17.33
CA GLY A 340 15.96 5.17 -17.81
C GLY A 340 15.92 6.32 -18.80
N LYS A 341 14.75 6.85 -19.13
CA LYS A 341 14.59 7.95 -20.08
C LYS A 341 14.53 9.31 -19.37
N THR A 342 15.28 10.28 -19.89
CA THR A 342 15.08 11.68 -19.56
C THR A 342 13.90 12.22 -20.34
N VAL A 343 12.97 12.88 -19.68
CA VAL A 343 11.72 13.35 -20.28
C VAL A 343 11.44 14.81 -19.95
N TYR A 344 10.60 15.39 -20.79
CA TYR A 344 10.10 16.76 -20.67
C TYR A 344 8.60 16.76 -20.77
N PHE A 345 7.95 17.71 -20.11
CA PHE A 345 6.51 17.93 -20.22
C PHE A 345 6.23 19.41 -20.49
N LYS A 346 5.38 19.66 -21.45
CA LYS A 346 4.65 20.91 -21.56
C LYS A 346 3.28 20.69 -20.98
N VAL A 347 2.84 21.52 -20.03
CA VAL A 347 1.55 21.35 -19.35
C VAL A 347 0.78 22.65 -19.33
N LYS A 348 -0.58 22.57 -19.38
CA LYS A 348 -1.50 23.70 -19.16
C LYS A 348 -2.55 23.27 -18.14
N ILE A 349 -2.65 24.01 -17.04
CA ILE A 349 -3.59 23.74 -15.97
C ILE A 349 -4.97 24.25 -16.38
N LEU A 350 -5.97 23.37 -16.31
CA LEU A 350 -7.35 23.68 -16.68
C LEU A 350 -8.21 23.97 -15.45
N GLN A 351 -8.03 23.17 -14.39
CA GLN A 351 -8.83 23.28 -13.17
C GLN A 351 -8.09 22.71 -11.97
N VAL A 352 -8.28 23.32 -10.81
CA VAL A 352 -7.80 22.86 -9.50
C VAL A 352 -9.03 22.65 -8.60
N LEU A 353 -9.18 21.42 -8.05
CA LEU A 353 -10.36 20.96 -7.29
C LEU A 353 -9.95 20.50 -5.89
#